data_0aafcbb23530602552678dd1e7c9e9ab
#
_entry.id   0aafcbb23530602552678dd1e7c9e9ab
#
_cell.length_a   1.000
_cell.length_b   1.000
_cell.length_c   1.000
_cell.angle_alpha   90.00
_cell.angle_beta   90.00
_cell.angle_gamma   90.00
#
_symmetry.space_group_name_H-M   'P 1'
#
loop_
_entity.id
_entity.type
_entity.pdbx_description
1 polymer ?
#
loop_
_entity_poly.entity_id
_entity_poly.type
_entity_poly.pdbx_seq_one_letter_code
_entity_poly.pdbx_strand_id
1 'polypeptide(L)'
;TGFYGLKLKVNEHTLIPRPDTEQLVDWILKENFVAALDIGTGSGCIPIALAKHTDAKVLAIDVSEDALLIAEENAKNNEVEIDFIHQDILQTNSLQKVDLIVSNPPYVLESEKEKIQENVLDYEPELALFVEDKNPLIFYKKIASLAINFLNENGKLFFEINAKFGKETIE
;
A
#
# COMPACT_ATOMS: atom_id res chain seq x y z
N THR A 1 -5.33 -6.05 -15.33
CA THR A 1 -6.52 -5.87 -14.51
C THR A 1 -7.00 -4.42 -14.53
N GLY A 2 -8.26 -4.18 -14.13
CA GLY A 2 -8.81 -2.83 -13.93
C GLY A 2 -8.79 -2.45 -12.45
N PHE A 3 -8.55 -1.17 -12.14
CA PHE A 3 -8.64 -0.62 -10.79
C PHE A 3 -8.94 0.88 -10.89
N TYR A 4 -9.99 1.35 -10.25
CA TYR A 4 -10.38 2.77 -10.19
C TYR A 4 -10.43 3.44 -11.59
N GLY A 5 -10.92 2.72 -12.60
CA GLY A 5 -10.96 3.18 -14.01
C GLY A 5 -9.62 3.10 -14.76
N LEU A 6 -8.55 2.71 -14.09
CA LEU A 6 -7.20 2.55 -14.63
C LEU A 6 -6.97 1.13 -15.16
N LYS A 7 -6.05 0.97 -16.13
CA LYS A 7 -5.56 -0.33 -16.58
C LYS A 7 -4.19 -0.59 -15.96
N LEU A 8 -4.08 -1.65 -15.19
CA LEU A 8 -2.85 -2.04 -14.51
C LEU A 8 -2.37 -3.41 -14.98
N LYS A 9 -1.06 -3.53 -15.17
CA LYS A 9 -0.34 -4.78 -15.31
C LYS A 9 -0.11 -5.36 -13.93
N VAL A 10 -0.23 -6.67 -13.80
CA VAL A 10 0.10 -7.44 -12.60
C VAL A 10 0.81 -8.72 -13.02
N ASN A 11 1.63 -9.26 -12.16
CA ASN A 11 2.34 -10.52 -12.33
C ASN A 11 2.54 -11.19 -10.95
N GLU A 12 3.32 -12.25 -10.91
CA GLU A 12 3.66 -13.01 -9.70
C GLU A 12 4.40 -12.22 -8.60
N HIS A 13 4.82 -10.99 -8.89
CA HIS A 13 5.50 -10.12 -7.91
C HIS A 13 4.58 -9.08 -7.28
N THR A 14 3.31 -9.00 -7.72
CA THR A 14 2.38 -7.98 -7.26
C THR A 14 1.04 -8.56 -6.85
N LEU A 15 0.46 -8.04 -5.75
CA LEU A 15 -0.91 -8.33 -5.37
C LEU A 15 -1.87 -7.83 -6.47
N ILE A 16 -2.87 -8.62 -6.81
CA ILE A 16 -3.96 -8.18 -7.69
C ILE A 16 -4.81 -7.16 -6.91
N PRO A 17 -4.98 -5.92 -7.41
CA PRO A 17 -5.79 -4.91 -6.74
C PRO A 17 -7.21 -5.40 -6.41
N ARG A 18 -7.68 -5.10 -5.21
CA ARG A 18 -8.98 -5.55 -4.69
C ARG A 18 -10.02 -4.42 -4.74
N PRO A 19 -11.33 -4.76 -4.88
CA PRO A 19 -12.40 -3.75 -4.85
C PRO A 19 -12.46 -2.95 -3.55
N ASP A 20 -12.09 -3.54 -2.42
CA ASP A 20 -12.08 -2.85 -1.12
C ASP A 20 -11.00 -1.75 -1.10
N THR A 21 -9.89 -1.94 -1.80
CA THR A 21 -8.85 -0.92 -1.96
C THR A 21 -9.34 0.28 -2.77
N GLU A 22 -10.31 0.11 -3.70
CA GLU A 22 -10.95 1.25 -4.38
C GLU A 22 -11.75 2.14 -3.41
N GLN A 23 -12.38 1.54 -2.40
CA GLN A 23 -13.09 2.31 -1.36
C GLN A 23 -12.12 3.13 -0.51
N LEU A 24 -10.95 2.59 -0.22
CA LEU A 24 -9.88 3.32 0.48
C LEU A 24 -9.44 4.55 -0.34
N VAL A 25 -9.24 4.39 -1.65
CA VAL A 25 -8.93 5.51 -2.57
C VAL A 25 -10.06 6.54 -2.56
N ASP A 26 -11.32 6.12 -2.62
CA ASP A 26 -12.47 7.02 -2.52
C ASP A 26 -12.49 7.88 -1.25
N TRP A 27 -12.07 7.33 -0.12
CA TRP A 27 -11.98 8.08 1.13
C TRP A 27 -10.84 9.08 1.09
N ILE A 28 -9.68 8.66 0.60
CA ILE A 28 -8.49 9.50 0.49
C ILE A 28 -8.75 10.71 -0.41
N LEU A 29 -9.40 10.52 -1.56
CA LEU A 29 -9.69 11.58 -2.52
C LEU A 29 -10.68 12.66 -2.01
N LYS A 30 -11.34 12.43 -0.88
CA LYS A 30 -12.17 13.44 -0.18
C LYS A 30 -11.36 14.35 0.73
N GLU A 31 -10.10 14.02 0.96
CA GLU A 31 -9.21 14.78 1.81
C GLU A 31 -8.42 15.83 1.01
N ASN A 32 -7.95 16.85 1.72
CA ASN A 32 -7.04 17.83 1.14
C ASN A 32 -5.60 17.46 1.49
N PHE A 33 -4.78 17.24 0.49
CA PHE A 33 -3.35 16.97 0.64
C PHE A 33 -2.59 17.45 -0.59
N VAL A 34 -1.32 17.81 -0.41
CA VAL A 34 -0.40 18.19 -1.50
C VAL A 34 0.76 17.22 -1.65
N ALA A 35 0.95 16.34 -0.66
CA ALA A 35 1.93 15.26 -0.71
C ALA A 35 1.39 14.00 -0.05
N ALA A 36 1.53 12.85 -0.73
CA ALA A 36 1.09 11.55 -0.24
C ALA A 36 2.20 10.51 -0.37
N LEU A 37 2.23 9.55 0.54
CA LEU A 37 3.12 8.39 0.53
C LEU A 37 2.31 7.10 0.63
N ASP A 38 2.49 6.21 -0.34
CA ASP A 38 1.99 4.84 -0.31
C ASP A 38 3.09 3.88 0.15
N ILE A 39 2.80 3.04 1.14
CA ILE A 39 3.75 2.11 1.75
C ILE A 39 3.33 0.67 1.43
N GLY A 40 4.21 -0.09 0.77
CA GLY A 40 3.92 -1.41 0.23
C GLY A 40 3.08 -1.30 -1.04
N THR A 41 3.61 -0.57 -2.02
CA THR A 41 2.82 -0.14 -3.19
C THR A 41 2.40 -1.27 -4.14
N GLY A 42 3.13 -2.39 -4.15
CA GLY A 42 2.85 -3.52 -5.03
C GLY A 42 2.76 -3.11 -6.50
N SER A 43 1.58 -3.27 -7.10
CA SER A 43 1.34 -2.89 -8.50
C SER A 43 1.27 -1.37 -8.76
N GLY A 44 1.35 -0.54 -7.72
CA GLY A 44 1.19 0.90 -7.81
C GLY A 44 -0.27 1.38 -7.89
N CYS A 45 -1.24 0.51 -7.62
CA CYS A 45 -2.66 0.83 -7.85
C CYS A 45 -3.14 2.05 -7.06
N ILE A 46 -2.77 2.17 -5.78
CA ILE A 46 -3.14 3.31 -4.94
C ILE A 46 -2.46 4.60 -5.42
N PRO A 47 -1.12 4.69 -5.49
CA PRO A 47 -0.47 5.95 -5.81
C PRO A 47 -0.77 6.41 -7.24
N ILE A 48 -0.97 5.50 -8.19
CA ILE A 48 -1.37 5.85 -9.56
C ILE A 48 -2.77 6.47 -9.56
N ALA A 49 -3.72 5.90 -8.81
CA ALA A 49 -5.06 6.47 -8.69
C ALA A 49 -5.01 7.86 -8.03
N LEU A 50 -4.22 8.06 -6.98
CA LEU A 50 -4.05 9.37 -6.34
C LEU A 50 -3.42 10.39 -7.29
N ALA A 51 -2.34 10.04 -7.98
CA ALA A 51 -1.68 10.92 -8.93
C ALA A 51 -2.55 11.27 -10.14
N LYS A 52 -3.44 10.34 -10.57
CA LYS A 52 -4.36 10.58 -11.69
C LYS A 52 -5.50 11.54 -11.35
N HIS A 53 -5.91 11.57 -10.09
CA HIS A 53 -7.09 12.32 -9.65
C HIS A 53 -6.77 13.56 -8.80
N THR A 54 -5.48 13.86 -8.56
CA THR A 54 -5.02 15.04 -7.80
C THR A 54 -3.78 15.64 -8.43
N ASP A 55 -3.45 16.88 -8.03
CA ASP A 55 -2.17 17.52 -8.36
C ASP A 55 -1.11 17.30 -7.26
N ALA A 56 -1.34 16.36 -6.34
CA ALA A 56 -0.45 16.09 -5.23
C ALA A 56 0.85 15.42 -5.71
N LYS A 57 1.94 15.73 -5.03
CA LYS A 57 3.17 14.96 -5.16
C LYS A 57 2.99 13.60 -4.51
N VAL A 58 3.12 12.51 -5.27
CA VAL A 58 2.93 11.15 -4.78
C VAL A 58 4.26 10.41 -4.74
N LEU A 59 4.55 9.81 -3.58
CA LEU A 59 5.67 8.92 -3.36
C LEU A 59 5.13 7.51 -3.09
N ALA A 60 5.90 6.50 -3.48
CA ALA A 60 5.55 5.10 -3.23
C ALA A 60 6.80 4.31 -2.86
N ILE A 61 6.71 3.50 -1.81
CA ILE A 61 7.80 2.62 -1.39
C ILE A 61 7.37 1.16 -1.41
N ASP A 62 8.31 0.29 -1.76
CA ASP A 62 8.14 -1.15 -1.65
C ASP A 62 9.50 -1.81 -1.32
N VAL A 63 9.44 -2.98 -0.69
CA VAL A 63 10.62 -3.80 -0.40
C VAL A 63 11.01 -4.67 -1.60
N SER A 64 10.09 -4.88 -2.54
CA SER A 64 10.30 -5.66 -3.76
C SER A 64 10.66 -4.78 -4.94
N GLU A 65 11.89 -4.91 -5.44
CA GLU A 65 12.32 -4.25 -6.67
C GLU A 65 11.48 -4.69 -7.87
N ASP A 66 11.11 -5.96 -7.95
CA ASP A 66 10.27 -6.49 -9.04
C ASP A 66 8.86 -5.89 -9.02
N ALA A 67 8.28 -5.66 -7.83
CA ALA A 67 7.01 -4.96 -7.71
C ALA A 67 7.12 -3.50 -8.17
N LEU A 68 8.21 -2.81 -7.79
CA LEU A 68 8.45 -1.42 -8.21
C LEU A 68 8.58 -1.30 -9.73
N LEU A 69 9.25 -2.24 -10.40
CA LEU A 69 9.33 -2.25 -11.88
C LEU A 69 7.95 -2.31 -12.52
N ILE A 70 7.03 -3.11 -11.97
CA ILE A 70 5.64 -3.18 -12.44
C ILE A 70 4.89 -1.87 -12.15
N ALA A 71 5.07 -1.30 -10.95
CA ALA A 71 4.44 -0.04 -10.57
C ALA A 71 4.90 1.13 -11.46
N GLU A 72 6.20 1.21 -11.78
CA GLU A 72 6.77 2.20 -12.72
C GLU A 72 6.20 2.04 -14.13
N GLU A 73 6.10 0.80 -14.64
CA GLU A 73 5.48 0.53 -15.93
C GLU A 73 4.00 0.96 -15.93
N ASN A 74 3.27 0.68 -14.86
CA ASN A 74 1.88 1.07 -14.69
C ASN A 74 1.71 2.59 -14.60
N ALA A 75 2.56 3.30 -13.88
CA ALA A 75 2.55 4.76 -13.81
C ALA A 75 2.76 5.39 -15.19
N LYS A 76 3.75 4.91 -15.93
CA LYS A 76 4.03 5.34 -17.31
C LYS A 76 2.83 5.10 -18.24
N ASN A 77 2.21 3.91 -18.17
CA ASN A 77 1.07 3.55 -19.02
C ASN A 77 -0.19 4.38 -18.70
N ASN A 78 -0.31 4.90 -17.49
CA ASN A 78 -1.40 5.76 -17.05
C ASN A 78 -1.03 7.26 -17.08
N GLU A 79 0.18 7.61 -17.59
CA GLU A 79 0.64 8.98 -17.79
C GLU A 79 0.66 9.81 -16.50
N VAL A 80 1.19 9.22 -15.41
CA VAL A 80 1.36 9.89 -14.12
C VAL A 80 2.82 9.81 -13.66
N GLU A 81 3.25 10.81 -12.88
CA GLU A 81 4.58 10.89 -12.28
C GLU A 81 4.50 10.52 -10.79
N ILE A 82 5.31 9.56 -10.36
CA ILE A 82 5.39 9.08 -8.98
C ILE A 82 6.85 8.84 -8.65
N ASP A 83 7.27 9.26 -7.46
CA ASP A 83 8.59 8.96 -6.93
C ASP A 83 8.59 7.55 -6.30
N PHE A 84 9.08 6.54 -7.02
CA PHE A 84 9.22 5.18 -6.51
C PHE A 84 10.55 5.00 -5.78
N ILE A 85 10.52 4.34 -4.61
CA ILE A 85 11.69 4.16 -3.75
C ILE A 85 11.72 2.70 -3.25
N HIS A 86 12.85 2.00 -3.54
CA HIS A 86 13.09 0.69 -2.96
C HIS A 86 13.47 0.83 -1.49
N GLN A 87 12.59 0.41 -0.58
CA GLN A 87 12.79 0.58 0.86
C GLN A 87 11.99 -0.43 1.69
N ASP A 88 12.65 -1.10 2.62
CA ASP A 88 11.99 -1.93 3.63
C ASP A 88 11.46 -1.05 4.77
N ILE A 89 10.13 -0.97 4.89
CA ILE A 89 9.49 -0.17 5.94
C ILE A 89 9.85 -0.65 7.35
N LEU A 90 10.07 -1.94 7.57
CA LEU A 90 10.42 -2.49 8.88
C LEU A 90 11.82 -2.06 9.33
N GLN A 91 12.74 -1.82 8.38
CA GLN A 91 14.10 -1.34 8.64
C GLN A 91 14.21 0.19 8.57
N THR A 92 13.18 0.88 8.13
CA THR A 92 13.16 2.32 7.94
C THR A 92 13.06 3.07 9.26
N ASN A 93 13.85 4.13 9.41
CA ASN A 93 13.79 5.03 10.57
C ASN A 93 13.45 6.48 10.20
N SER A 94 13.39 6.77 8.91
CA SER A 94 13.11 8.12 8.39
C SER A 94 12.29 8.02 7.10
N LEU A 95 11.32 8.90 6.95
CA LEU A 95 10.51 9.09 5.76
C LEU A 95 10.55 10.57 5.32
N GLN A 96 10.14 10.85 4.10
CA GLN A 96 9.85 12.22 3.69
C GLN A 96 8.57 12.68 4.40
N LYS A 97 8.52 13.95 4.82
CA LYS A 97 7.29 14.54 5.39
C LYS A 97 6.23 14.69 4.30
N VAL A 98 5.02 14.23 4.62
CA VAL A 98 3.85 14.25 3.73
C VAL A 98 2.59 14.62 4.52
N ASP A 99 1.52 14.94 3.81
CA ASP A 99 0.22 15.22 4.42
C ASP A 99 -0.62 13.96 4.60
N LEU A 100 -0.30 12.91 3.82
CA LEU A 100 -1.06 11.68 3.82
C LEU A 100 -0.12 10.48 3.69
N ILE A 101 -0.30 9.50 4.57
CA ILE A 101 0.30 8.18 4.45
C ILE A 101 -0.83 7.16 4.25
N VAL A 102 -0.66 6.27 3.29
CA VAL A 102 -1.57 5.15 3.05
C VAL A 102 -0.79 3.85 2.97
N SER A 103 -1.38 2.75 3.41
CA SER A 103 -0.82 1.42 3.23
C SER A 103 -1.90 0.35 3.21
N ASN A 104 -1.73 -0.60 2.31
CA ASN A 104 -2.39 -1.92 2.35
C ASN A 104 -1.30 -2.97 2.64
N PRO A 105 -0.86 -3.10 3.89
CA PRO A 105 0.24 -3.99 4.24
C PRO A 105 -0.21 -5.45 4.28
N PRO A 106 0.72 -6.44 4.26
CA PRO A 106 0.38 -7.83 4.51
C PRO A 106 -0.35 -7.98 5.85
N TYR A 107 -1.48 -8.69 5.84
CA TYR A 107 -2.33 -8.85 7.03
C TYR A 107 -2.93 -10.26 7.19
N VAL A 108 -2.64 -11.17 6.29
CA VAL A 108 -3.07 -12.58 6.39
C VAL A 108 -2.10 -13.34 7.29
N LEU A 109 -2.61 -14.09 8.25
CA LEU A 109 -1.76 -14.88 9.13
C LEU A 109 -1.18 -16.09 8.39
N GLU A 110 0.06 -16.46 8.68
CA GLU A 110 0.68 -17.69 8.13
C GLU A 110 -0.17 -18.92 8.42
N SER A 111 -0.78 -19.04 9.61
CA SER A 111 -1.69 -20.12 9.98
C SER A 111 -2.98 -20.16 9.16
N GLU A 112 -3.32 -19.10 8.44
CA GLU A 112 -4.49 -19.04 7.57
C GLU A 112 -4.18 -19.50 6.13
N LYS A 113 -2.91 -19.76 5.79
CA LYS A 113 -2.45 -20.14 4.45
C LYS A 113 -3.22 -21.30 3.86
N GLU A 114 -3.49 -22.35 4.66
CA GLU A 114 -4.24 -23.53 4.23
C GLU A 114 -5.71 -23.24 3.86
N LYS A 115 -6.25 -22.11 4.27
CA LYS A 115 -7.64 -21.71 3.99
C LYS A 115 -7.77 -20.83 2.75
N ILE A 116 -6.64 -20.38 2.21
CA ILE A 116 -6.61 -19.54 1.02
C ILE A 116 -6.76 -20.43 -0.21
N GLN A 117 -7.50 -19.96 -1.20
CA GLN A 117 -7.67 -20.67 -2.45
C GLN A 117 -6.31 -20.88 -3.15
N GLU A 118 -6.07 -22.07 -3.69
CA GLU A 118 -4.82 -22.43 -4.37
C GLU A 118 -4.43 -21.42 -5.45
N ASN A 119 -5.39 -20.91 -6.21
CA ASN A 119 -5.14 -19.91 -7.25
C ASN A 119 -4.57 -18.59 -6.74
N VAL A 120 -4.79 -18.21 -5.48
CA VAL A 120 -4.17 -17.02 -4.87
C VAL A 120 -2.71 -17.30 -4.54
N LEU A 121 -2.43 -18.48 -3.98
CA LEU A 121 -1.08 -18.90 -3.61
C LEU A 121 -0.18 -19.14 -4.83
N ASP A 122 -0.76 -19.54 -5.96
CA ASP A 122 -0.01 -19.85 -7.20
C ASP A 122 0.40 -18.59 -7.97
N TYR A 123 -0.30 -17.47 -7.81
CA TYR A 123 -0.14 -16.28 -8.66
C TYR A 123 0.17 -14.98 -7.91
N GLU A 124 0.12 -14.98 -6.58
CA GLU A 124 0.38 -13.77 -5.80
C GLU A 124 1.55 -13.99 -4.82
N PRO A 125 2.43 -12.99 -4.62
CA PRO A 125 3.63 -13.18 -3.82
C PRO A 125 3.30 -13.33 -2.33
N GLU A 126 3.88 -14.32 -1.68
CA GLU A 126 3.69 -14.56 -0.23
C GLU A 126 4.05 -13.33 0.61
N LEU A 127 5.08 -12.58 0.18
CA LEU A 127 5.53 -11.36 0.84
C LEU A 127 4.44 -10.28 0.91
N ALA A 128 3.54 -10.23 -0.06
CA ALA A 128 2.44 -9.26 -0.10
C ALA A 128 1.20 -9.70 0.69
N LEU A 129 1.13 -10.97 1.08
CA LEU A 129 -0.04 -11.56 1.73
C LEU A 129 0.16 -11.82 3.23
N PHE A 130 1.29 -12.43 3.60
CA PHE A 130 1.43 -13.05 4.91
C PHE A 130 2.22 -12.23 5.91
N VAL A 131 1.79 -12.37 7.17
CA VAL A 131 2.45 -11.86 8.36
C VAL A 131 2.53 -12.96 9.41
N GLU A 132 3.59 -12.95 10.22
CA GLU A 132 3.78 -13.92 11.30
C GLU A 132 2.65 -13.88 12.33
N ASP A 133 2.11 -15.05 12.72
CA ASP A 133 1.05 -15.16 13.73
C ASP A 133 1.40 -14.51 15.07
N LYS A 134 2.68 -14.50 15.41
CA LYS A 134 3.16 -13.93 16.68
C LYS A 134 3.12 -12.40 16.71
N ASN A 135 3.13 -11.75 15.56
CA ASN A 135 3.14 -10.29 15.46
C ASN A 135 2.29 -9.78 14.28
N PRO A 136 0.97 -10.03 14.29
CA PRO A 136 0.08 -9.72 13.16
C PRO A 136 -0.02 -8.23 12.85
N LEU A 137 0.34 -7.35 13.80
CA LEU A 137 0.26 -5.90 13.66
C LEU A 137 1.61 -5.23 13.41
N ILE A 138 2.65 -5.98 13.02
CA ILE A 138 4.02 -5.46 12.90
C ILE A 138 4.10 -4.26 11.96
N PHE A 139 3.47 -4.34 10.79
CA PHE A 139 3.46 -3.26 9.80
C PHE A 139 2.68 -2.05 10.30
N TYR A 140 1.48 -2.24 10.85
CA TYR A 140 0.65 -1.17 11.39
C TYR A 140 1.37 -0.39 12.49
N LYS A 141 1.97 -1.07 13.46
CA LYS A 141 2.74 -0.46 14.55
C LYS A 141 3.94 0.33 14.02
N LYS A 142 4.68 -0.25 13.09
CA LYS A 142 5.84 0.41 12.50
C LYS A 142 5.45 1.67 11.72
N ILE A 143 4.46 1.56 10.85
CA ILE A 143 3.98 2.69 10.03
C ILE A 143 3.37 3.78 10.92
N ALA A 144 2.54 3.43 11.89
CA ALA A 144 1.96 4.39 12.83
C ALA A 144 3.04 5.14 13.63
N SER A 145 4.07 4.42 14.11
CA SER A 145 5.22 5.02 14.80
C SER A 145 5.97 6.04 13.93
N LEU A 146 6.15 5.75 12.64
CA LEU A 146 6.77 6.67 11.70
C LEU A 146 5.83 7.84 11.37
N ALA A 147 4.55 7.59 11.21
CA ALA A 147 3.55 8.61 10.89
C ALA A 147 3.53 9.75 11.91
N ILE A 148 3.69 9.46 13.20
CA ILE A 148 3.78 10.49 14.27
C ILE A 148 4.85 11.54 13.97
N ASN A 149 5.97 11.15 13.36
CA ASN A 149 7.10 12.05 13.12
C ASN A 149 7.14 12.63 11.69
N PHE A 150 6.52 11.93 10.73
CA PHE A 150 6.66 12.24 9.32
C PHE A 150 5.36 12.69 8.64
N LEU A 151 4.22 12.69 9.33
CA LEU A 151 3.06 13.44 8.90
C LEU A 151 3.22 14.93 9.22
N ASN A 152 2.81 15.76 8.28
CA ASN A 152 2.65 17.20 8.50
C ASN A 152 1.53 17.45 9.53
N GLU A 153 1.41 18.69 10.00
CA GLU A 153 0.31 19.10 10.88
C GLU A 153 -1.04 18.85 10.20
N ASN A 154 -1.96 18.21 10.93
CA ASN A 154 -3.25 17.71 10.43
C ASN A 154 -3.16 16.63 9.34
N GLY A 155 -1.98 16.03 9.14
CA GLY A 155 -1.79 14.91 8.23
C GLY A 155 -2.58 13.67 8.67
N LYS A 156 -2.87 12.78 7.72
CA LYS A 156 -3.72 11.61 7.93
C LYS A 156 -3.02 10.32 7.55
N LEU A 157 -3.33 9.27 8.32
CA LEU A 157 -2.88 7.91 8.08
C LEU A 157 -4.08 7.04 7.72
N PHE A 158 -3.99 6.34 6.60
CA PHE A 158 -5.01 5.40 6.12
C PHE A 158 -4.44 3.99 6.02
N PHE A 159 -5.24 3.02 6.45
CA PHE A 159 -4.91 1.59 6.33
C PHE A 159 -6.05 0.79 5.72
N GLU A 160 -5.72 -0.15 4.85
CA GLU A 160 -6.53 -1.34 4.68
C GLU A 160 -6.17 -2.33 5.79
N ILE A 161 -7.15 -2.94 6.44
CA ILE A 161 -6.93 -3.78 7.61
C ILE A 161 -7.62 -5.14 7.50
N ASN A 162 -7.07 -6.15 8.19
CA ASN A 162 -7.81 -7.37 8.44
C ASN A 162 -8.94 -7.08 9.45
N ALA A 163 -10.19 -7.34 9.05
CA ALA A 163 -11.38 -7.11 9.89
C ALA A 163 -11.29 -7.80 11.26
N LYS A 164 -10.56 -8.90 11.36
CA LYS A 164 -10.34 -9.66 12.60
C LYS A 164 -9.59 -8.85 13.66
N PHE A 165 -8.72 -7.94 13.25
CA PHE A 165 -7.87 -7.12 14.13
C PHE A 165 -8.27 -5.64 14.15
N GLY A 166 -9.51 -5.33 13.76
CA GLY A 166 -9.96 -3.94 13.65
C GLY A 166 -9.85 -3.15 14.95
N LYS A 167 -10.15 -3.77 16.11
CA LYS A 167 -10.03 -3.12 17.42
C LYS A 167 -8.57 -2.89 17.80
N GLU A 168 -7.75 -3.90 17.67
CA GLU A 168 -6.32 -3.88 18.04
C GLU A 168 -5.52 -2.94 17.14
N THR A 169 -5.99 -2.67 15.92
CA THR A 169 -5.34 -1.73 15.00
C THR A 169 -5.64 -0.27 15.36
N ILE A 170 -6.77 0.00 16.02
CA ILE A 170 -7.18 1.36 16.43
C ILE A 170 -6.58 1.73 17.80
N GLU A 171 -6.33 0.77 18.68
CA GLU A 171 -5.71 0.96 20.00
C GLU A 171 -4.19 1.19 19.92
#